data_e6340e1e5898e8f7575f267f693718e5
#
_entry.id   e6340e1e5898e8f7575f267f693718e5
#
_cell.length_a   1.000
_cell.length_b   1.000
_cell.length_c   1.000
_cell.angle_alpha   90.00
_cell.angle_beta   90.00
_cell.angle_gamma   90.00
#
_symmetry.space_group_name_H-M   'P 1'
#
loop_
_entity.id
_entity.type
_entity.pdbx_description
1 polymer ?
#
loop_
_entity_poly.entity_id
_entity_poly.type
_entity_poly.pdbx_seq_one_letter_code
_entity_poly.pdbx_strand_id
1 'polypeptide(L)'
;MLTWQYLDRMKYLFFSIVIFFSCGPNVPDFDEDVAFDYLLAQCEFGPRNPGSDGYYAALDFMITELEKYADEVILQDFSYQEQRFKRKYDLTNVIARFNPDSAFQTMISCHWDTRPWADQEENRQDRNQPIIGANDGASGVAVLLELARIMAETPPPIGVNLVMFDGEDMGIPGENETYCQGSRFFAKHLPIPMPYEAINLDMVGDKQLHLPIEKYSLEFHPELVRYLWKRASKMGLDAFDMTPQYAIYDDHVPLYTIAGIPSIN
;
A
#
# COMPACT_ATOMS: atom_id res chain seq x y z
N MET A 1 3.71 90.89 -7.53
CA MET A 1 2.92 90.13 -8.45
C MET A 1 3.43 88.74 -8.41
N LEU A 2 2.63 87.80 -7.84
CA LEU A 2 3.05 86.50 -7.34
C LEU A 2 2.89 85.45 -8.44
N THR A 3 3.98 84.75 -8.73
CA THR A 3 4.00 83.56 -9.52
C THR A 3 4.09 82.33 -8.61
N TRP A 4 3.02 81.52 -8.63
CA TRP A 4 2.98 80.24 -7.88
C TRP A 4 3.60 79.18 -8.73
N GLN A 5 4.69 78.61 -8.26
CA GLN A 5 5.21 77.31 -8.77
C GLN A 5 4.52 76.18 -8.07
N TYR A 6 3.80 75.41 -8.84
CA TYR A 6 3.25 74.11 -8.40
C TYR A 6 4.37 73.07 -8.52
N LEU A 7 4.88 72.65 -7.39
CA LEU A 7 5.74 71.49 -7.27
C LEU A 7 4.85 70.21 -7.35
N ASP A 8 4.94 69.54 -8.47
CA ASP A 8 4.34 68.22 -8.71
C ASP A 8 5.12 67.19 -7.88
N ARG A 9 4.55 66.75 -6.77
CA ARG A 9 5.05 65.61 -6.02
C ARG A 9 4.50 64.35 -6.67
N MET A 10 5.24 63.82 -7.61
CA MET A 10 5.00 62.47 -8.14
C MET A 10 5.36 61.47 -7.06
N LYS A 11 4.34 60.98 -6.32
CA LYS A 11 4.46 59.84 -5.39
C LYS A 11 4.64 58.60 -6.21
N TYR A 12 5.86 58.09 -6.29
CA TYR A 12 6.13 56.72 -6.76
C TYR A 12 5.53 55.75 -5.76
N LEU A 13 4.37 55.23 -6.09
CA LEU A 13 3.76 54.11 -5.39
C LEU A 13 4.53 52.86 -5.83
N PHE A 14 5.52 52.45 -5.03
CA PHE A 14 6.13 51.14 -5.18
C PHE A 14 5.08 50.10 -4.81
N PHE A 15 4.43 49.53 -5.82
CA PHE A 15 3.65 48.30 -5.67
C PHE A 15 4.65 47.16 -5.52
N SER A 16 5.00 46.80 -4.27
CA SER A 16 5.70 45.57 -3.99
C SER A 16 4.72 44.42 -4.30
N ILE A 17 4.87 43.84 -5.48
CA ILE A 17 4.21 42.56 -5.81
C ILE A 17 4.88 41.51 -4.91
N VAL A 18 4.26 41.20 -3.77
CA VAL A 18 4.59 40.05 -2.96
C VAL A 18 4.05 38.84 -3.71
N ILE A 19 4.91 38.22 -4.52
CA ILE A 19 4.63 36.92 -5.11
C ILE A 19 4.65 35.93 -3.96
N PHE A 20 3.46 35.57 -3.45
CA PHE A 20 3.33 34.43 -2.60
C PHE A 20 3.57 33.19 -3.49
N PHE A 21 4.80 32.68 -3.47
CA PHE A 21 5.02 31.30 -3.85
C PHE A 21 4.22 30.46 -2.86
N SER A 22 3.10 29.96 -3.28
CA SER A 22 2.40 28.89 -2.58
C SER A 22 3.30 27.67 -2.71
N CYS A 23 4.27 27.50 -1.81
CA CYS A 23 4.92 26.23 -1.57
C CYS A 23 3.88 25.33 -0.90
N GLY A 24 2.97 24.75 -1.68
CA GLY A 24 2.35 23.52 -1.29
C GLY A 24 3.46 22.46 -1.15
N PRO A 25 3.29 21.42 -0.31
CA PRO A 25 4.24 20.34 -0.27
C PRO A 25 4.43 19.82 -1.71
N ASN A 26 5.69 19.74 -2.15
CA ASN A 26 6.00 19.13 -3.44
C ASN A 26 5.66 17.65 -3.30
N VAL A 27 4.53 17.24 -3.89
CA VAL A 27 4.14 15.83 -3.94
C VAL A 27 4.94 15.25 -5.10
N PRO A 28 5.80 14.24 -4.86
CA PRO A 28 6.52 13.57 -5.94
C PRO A 28 5.55 12.96 -6.93
N ASP A 29 5.92 12.93 -8.20
CA ASP A 29 5.16 12.24 -9.24
C ASP A 29 5.34 10.73 -9.09
N PHE A 30 4.24 10.00 -9.15
CA PHE A 30 4.22 8.55 -9.22
C PHE A 30 4.42 8.12 -10.67
N ASP A 31 5.39 7.23 -10.93
CA ASP A 31 5.67 6.74 -12.27
C ASP A 31 4.94 5.41 -12.50
N GLU A 32 3.84 5.49 -13.25
CA GLU A 32 2.99 4.33 -13.55
C GLU A 32 3.70 3.29 -14.44
N ASP A 33 4.61 3.70 -15.30
CA ASP A 33 5.35 2.79 -16.16
C ASP A 33 6.35 1.98 -15.34
N VAL A 34 7.07 2.62 -14.40
CA VAL A 34 7.97 1.93 -13.46
C VAL A 34 7.19 0.96 -12.56
N ALA A 35 6.05 1.37 -12.03
CA ALA A 35 5.21 0.48 -11.23
C ALA A 35 4.72 -0.72 -12.06
N PHE A 36 4.35 -0.49 -13.31
CA PHE A 36 3.90 -1.57 -14.21
C PHE A 36 5.04 -2.53 -14.56
N ASP A 37 6.27 -2.04 -14.74
CA ASP A 37 7.45 -2.88 -14.96
C ASP A 37 7.73 -3.77 -13.73
N TYR A 38 7.56 -3.27 -12.51
CA TYR A 38 7.62 -4.08 -11.28
C TYR A 38 6.53 -5.17 -11.23
N LEU A 39 5.32 -4.87 -11.71
CA LEU A 39 4.25 -5.87 -11.80
C LEU A 39 4.61 -6.96 -12.80
N LEU A 40 5.08 -6.58 -14.00
CA LEU A 40 5.47 -7.53 -15.03
C LEU A 40 6.61 -8.45 -14.58
N ALA A 41 7.64 -7.89 -13.93
CA ALA A 41 8.74 -8.68 -13.37
C ALA A 41 8.26 -9.77 -12.41
N GLN A 42 7.30 -9.45 -11.53
CA GLN A 42 6.71 -10.44 -10.63
C GLN A 42 5.94 -11.53 -11.38
N CYS A 43 5.24 -11.18 -12.45
CA CYS A 43 4.50 -12.16 -13.27
C CYS A 43 5.46 -13.10 -14.03
N GLU A 44 6.65 -12.64 -14.42
CA GLU A 44 7.67 -13.45 -15.10
C GLU A 44 8.24 -14.56 -14.20
N PHE A 45 8.25 -14.39 -12.88
CA PHE A 45 8.64 -15.45 -11.95
C PHE A 45 7.62 -16.60 -11.91
N GLY A 46 6.42 -16.39 -12.44
CA GLY A 46 5.30 -17.33 -12.34
C GLY A 46 4.52 -17.18 -11.02
N PRO A 47 3.73 -18.21 -10.65
CA PRO A 47 2.97 -18.19 -9.40
C PRO A 47 3.88 -18.07 -8.18
N ARG A 48 3.53 -17.15 -7.29
CA ARG A 48 4.26 -16.85 -6.05
C ARG A 48 3.64 -17.53 -4.84
N ASN A 49 2.97 -18.66 -5.06
CA ASN A 49 2.40 -19.44 -3.96
C ASN A 49 3.50 -20.03 -3.07
N PRO A 50 3.33 -20.05 -1.75
CA PRO A 50 4.35 -20.47 -0.82
C PRO A 50 5.03 -21.80 -1.16
N GLY A 51 6.38 -21.77 -1.22
CA GLY A 51 7.21 -22.93 -1.54
C GLY A 51 7.43 -23.21 -3.03
N SER A 52 6.92 -22.38 -3.95
CA SER A 52 7.22 -22.48 -5.39
C SER A 52 8.54 -21.79 -5.74
N ASP A 53 9.11 -22.10 -6.92
CA ASP A 53 10.30 -21.39 -7.41
C ASP A 53 10.01 -19.89 -7.61
N GLY A 54 8.80 -19.54 -8.11
CA GLY A 54 8.36 -18.16 -8.27
C GLY A 54 8.26 -17.40 -6.94
N TYR A 55 7.88 -18.08 -5.86
CA TYR A 55 7.85 -17.53 -4.52
C TYR A 55 9.24 -17.06 -4.06
N TYR A 56 10.25 -17.93 -4.16
CA TYR A 56 11.62 -17.59 -3.73
C TYR A 56 12.24 -16.52 -4.62
N ALA A 57 12.00 -16.57 -5.94
CA ALA A 57 12.48 -15.55 -6.87
C ALA A 57 11.86 -14.16 -6.59
N ALA A 58 10.57 -14.11 -6.31
CA ALA A 58 9.88 -12.86 -5.97
C ALA A 58 10.32 -12.30 -4.62
N LEU A 59 10.51 -13.16 -3.62
CA LEU A 59 11.02 -12.75 -2.31
C LEU A 59 12.41 -12.09 -2.43
N ASP A 60 13.35 -12.74 -3.15
CA ASP A 60 14.69 -12.22 -3.39
C ASP A 60 14.66 -10.89 -4.18
N PHE A 61 13.80 -10.82 -5.19
CA PHE A 61 13.58 -9.60 -5.97
C PHE A 61 13.08 -8.44 -5.10
N MET A 62 12.04 -8.65 -4.30
CA MET A 62 11.49 -7.60 -3.42
C MET A 62 12.53 -7.10 -2.42
N ILE A 63 13.27 -8.01 -1.77
CA ILE A 63 14.33 -7.65 -0.82
C ILE A 63 15.39 -6.80 -1.54
N THR A 64 15.86 -7.27 -2.70
CA THR A 64 16.88 -6.57 -3.50
C THR A 64 16.44 -5.18 -3.91
N GLU A 65 15.18 -5.01 -4.33
CA GLU A 65 14.65 -3.69 -4.71
C GLU A 65 14.51 -2.77 -3.48
N LEU A 66 13.95 -3.27 -2.38
CA LEU A 66 13.74 -2.47 -1.17
C LEU A 66 15.05 -2.05 -0.50
N GLU A 67 16.08 -2.88 -0.49
CA GLU A 67 17.41 -2.55 0.05
C GLU A 67 18.11 -1.40 -0.70
N LYS A 68 17.68 -1.09 -1.94
CA LYS A 68 18.21 0.08 -2.67
C LYS A 68 17.66 1.40 -2.12
N TYR A 69 16.49 1.37 -1.50
CA TYR A 69 15.70 2.57 -1.24
C TYR A 69 15.42 2.81 0.23
N ALA A 70 15.17 1.75 1.00
CA ALA A 70 14.75 1.87 2.39
C ALA A 70 15.93 2.13 3.34
N ASP A 71 15.65 2.84 4.44
CA ASP A 71 16.62 3.01 5.53
C ASP A 71 16.87 1.69 6.28
N GLU A 72 15.86 0.82 6.36
CA GLU A 72 15.93 -0.49 7.01
C GLU A 72 14.97 -1.47 6.32
N VAL A 73 15.42 -2.71 6.10
CA VAL A 73 14.57 -3.82 5.64
C VAL A 73 14.58 -4.91 6.69
N ILE A 74 13.40 -5.33 7.15
CA ILE A 74 13.22 -6.40 8.16
C ILE A 74 12.49 -7.56 7.50
N LEU A 75 13.01 -8.77 7.68
CA LEU A 75 12.34 -10.01 7.33
C LEU A 75 11.73 -10.62 8.59
N GLN A 76 10.41 -10.82 8.55
CA GLN A 76 9.70 -11.45 9.66
C GLN A 76 9.26 -12.86 9.26
N ASP A 77 10.11 -13.82 9.59
CA ASP A 77 9.90 -15.23 9.30
C ASP A 77 8.94 -15.88 10.28
N PHE A 78 8.05 -16.72 9.79
CA PHE A 78 7.13 -17.52 10.60
C PHE A 78 6.74 -18.82 9.91
N SER A 79 6.12 -19.74 10.66
CA SER A 79 5.60 -20.98 10.11
C SER A 79 4.11 -21.05 10.22
N TYR A 80 3.46 -21.54 9.18
CA TYR A 80 2.02 -21.76 9.11
C TYR A 80 1.70 -23.21 8.79
N GLN A 81 0.77 -23.81 9.55
CA GLN A 81 0.24 -25.14 9.28
C GLN A 81 -1.05 -25.00 8.47
N GLU A 82 -0.94 -25.13 7.15
CA GLU A 82 -2.08 -25.07 6.25
C GLU A 82 -3.09 -26.20 6.56
N GLN A 83 -4.39 -25.86 6.59
CA GLN A 83 -5.43 -26.76 7.11
C GLN A 83 -5.94 -27.76 6.08
N ARG A 84 -5.98 -27.41 4.79
CA ARG A 84 -6.57 -28.23 3.72
C ARG A 84 -5.75 -29.50 3.46
N PHE A 85 -4.43 -29.35 3.27
CA PHE A 85 -3.53 -30.46 2.96
C PHE A 85 -2.60 -30.85 4.10
N LYS A 86 -2.74 -30.19 5.25
CA LYS A 86 -1.90 -30.40 6.45
C LYS A 86 -0.40 -30.18 6.19
N ARG A 87 -0.09 -29.25 5.29
CA ARG A 87 1.30 -28.88 4.99
C ARG A 87 1.77 -27.75 5.87
N LYS A 88 3.03 -27.85 6.28
CA LYS A 88 3.74 -26.74 6.95
C LYS A 88 4.42 -25.89 5.88
N TYR A 89 4.22 -24.60 5.96
CA TYR A 89 4.92 -23.61 5.14
C TYR A 89 5.72 -22.70 6.04
N ASP A 90 6.92 -22.32 5.58
CA ASP A 90 7.69 -21.24 6.15
C ASP A 90 7.44 -20.01 5.29
N LEU A 91 6.97 -18.94 5.91
CA LEU A 91 6.46 -17.73 5.31
C LEU A 91 7.28 -16.54 5.79
N THR A 92 7.33 -15.46 5.00
CA THR A 92 8.14 -14.27 5.28
C THR A 92 7.39 -12.99 4.96
N ASN A 93 7.05 -12.19 5.98
CA ASN A 93 6.65 -10.81 5.75
C ASN A 93 7.90 -9.95 5.50
N VAL A 94 7.81 -9.03 4.54
CA VAL A 94 8.89 -8.09 4.22
C VAL A 94 8.47 -6.69 4.64
N ILE A 95 9.30 -6.02 5.44
CA ILE A 95 9.02 -4.69 5.98
C ILE A 95 10.15 -3.74 5.55
N ALA A 96 9.83 -2.71 4.77
CA ALA A 96 10.76 -1.64 4.43
C ALA A 96 10.39 -0.37 5.20
N ARG A 97 11.38 0.24 5.85
CA ARG A 97 11.18 1.38 6.74
C ARG A 97 11.87 2.62 6.21
N PHE A 98 11.14 3.71 6.23
CA PHE A 98 11.62 5.05 5.87
C PHE A 98 11.44 5.98 7.06
N ASN A 99 12.48 6.72 7.42
CA ASN A 99 12.54 7.58 8.60
C ASN A 99 12.13 6.83 9.89
N PRO A 100 12.81 5.70 10.21
CA PRO A 100 12.40 4.77 11.27
C PRO A 100 12.46 5.36 12.68
N ASP A 101 13.25 6.44 12.88
CA ASP A 101 13.39 7.13 14.15
C ASP A 101 12.29 8.17 14.42
N SER A 102 11.41 8.43 13.45
CA SER A 102 10.28 9.33 13.62
C SER A 102 9.34 8.82 14.71
N ALA A 103 8.93 9.72 15.61
CA ALA A 103 7.95 9.40 16.65
C ALA A 103 6.54 9.13 16.09
N PHE A 104 6.27 9.56 14.86
CA PHE A 104 5.00 9.35 14.17
C PHE A 104 5.23 8.37 13.02
N GLN A 105 4.60 7.21 13.09
CA GLN A 105 4.76 6.13 12.13
C GLN A 105 3.41 5.83 11.48
N THR A 106 3.39 5.68 10.15
CA THR A 106 2.27 5.14 9.39
C THR A 106 2.67 3.87 8.66
N MET A 107 1.70 3.13 8.15
CA MET A 107 1.94 1.90 7.41
C MET A 107 1.14 1.88 6.12
N ILE A 108 1.76 1.40 5.05
CA ILE A 108 1.08 1.02 3.81
C ILE A 108 1.42 -0.44 3.57
N SER A 109 0.42 -1.27 3.34
CA SER A 109 0.62 -2.71 3.19
C SER A 109 -0.04 -3.26 1.93
N CYS A 110 0.40 -4.44 1.54
CA CYS A 110 -0.22 -5.30 0.56
C CYS A 110 0.16 -6.75 0.90
N HIS A 111 -0.46 -7.74 0.26
CA HIS A 111 0.11 -9.08 0.24
C HIS A 111 0.96 -9.29 -1.01
N TRP A 112 1.86 -10.30 -0.98
CA TRP A 112 2.76 -10.58 -2.09
C TRP A 112 2.69 -12.03 -2.60
N ASP A 113 2.16 -12.95 -1.79
CA ASP A 113 1.91 -14.32 -2.21
C ASP A 113 0.77 -14.41 -3.22
N THR A 114 0.61 -15.58 -3.83
CA THR A 114 -0.52 -15.86 -4.71
C THR A 114 -1.20 -17.15 -4.31
N ARG A 115 -2.47 -17.24 -4.67
CA ARG A 115 -3.32 -18.37 -4.38
C ARG A 115 -2.75 -19.67 -4.97
N PRO A 116 -2.53 -20.71 -4.15
CA PRO A 116 -1.94 -21.98 -4.61
C PRO A 116 -2.88 -22.83 -5.45
N TRP A 117 -4.14 -22.46 -5.59
CA TRP A 117 -5.14 -23.18 -6.37
C TRP A 117 -6.19 -22.24 -6.95
N ALA A 118 -6.51 -22.39 -8.22
CA ALA A 118 -7.52 -21.62 -8.94
C ALA A 118 -8.93 -22.16 -8.69
N ASP A 119 -9.37 -22.23 -7.44
CA ASP A 119 -10.62 -22.89 -7.02
C ASP A 119 -11.91 -22.23 -7.53
N GLN A 120 -11.81 -21.02 -8.07
CA GLN A 120 -12.90 -20.30 -8.74
C GLN A 120 -13.00 -20.59 -10.24
N GLU A 121 -12.03 -21.33 -10.82
CA GLU A 121 -12.06 -21.66 -12.25
C GLU A 121 -13.28 -22.50 -12.63
N GLU A 122 -13.86 -22.21 -13.79
CA GLU A 122 -15.00 -22.96 -14.33
C GLU A 122 -14.62 -24.41 -14.61
N ASN A 123 -13.46 -24.59 -15.25
CA ASN A 123 -12.93 -25.93 -15.55
C ASN A 123 -12.33 -26.55 -14.28
N ARG A 124 -12.96 -27.60 -13.79
CA ARG A 124 -12.52 -28.32 -12.57
C ARG A 124 -11.10 -28.89 -12.65
N GLN A 125 -10.58 -29.16 -13.85
CA GLN A 125 -9.23 -29.71 -14.02
C GLN A 125 -8.15 -28.67 -13.69
N ASP A 126 -8.46 -27.37 -13.89
CA ASP A 126 -7.53 -26.27 -13.65
C ASP A 126 -7.56 -25.77 -12.20
N ARG A 127 -8.55 -26.17 -11.42
CA ARG A 127 -8.75 -25.71 -10.04
C ARG A 127 -7.65 -26.04 -9.05
N ASN A 128 -6.75 -26.97 -9.39
CA ASN A 128 -5.61 -27.33 -8.56
C ASN A 128 -4.28 -26.68 -9.04
N GLN A 129 -4.37 -25.79 -10.04
CA GLN A 129 -3.21 -25.05 -10.52
C GLN A 129 -3.09 -23.74 -9.76
N PRO A 130 -1.86 -23.28 -9.44
CA PRO A 130 -1.68 -21.98 -8.85
C PRO A 130 -1.97 -20.87 -9.86
N ILE A 131 -2.32 -19.66 -9.36
CA ILE A 131 -2.57 -18.50 -10.20
C ILE A 131 -1.33 -17.60 -10.30
N ILE A 132 -1.25 -16.79 -11.38
CA ILE A 132 -0.18 -15.79 -11.56
C ILE A 132 -0.36 -14.60 -10.61
N GLY A 133 -1.58 -14.23 -10.29
CA GLY A 133 -1.86 -13.15 -9.36
C GLY A 133 -1.32 -11.79 -9.78
N ALA A 134 -1.56 -11.37 -11.05
CA ALA A 134 -1.07 -10.09 -11.55
C ALA A 134 -1.76 -8.90 -10.85
N ASN A 135 -3.08 -8.96 -10.68
CA ASN A 135 -3.81 -7.96 -9.90
C ASN A 135 -3.80 -8.31 -8.41
N ASP A 136 -3.98 -9.58 -8.12
CA ASP A 136 -4.08 -10.17 -6.78
C ASP A 136 -2.68 -10.55 -6.28
N GLY A 137 -2.16 -9.68 -5.43
CA GLY A 137 -0.86 -9.55 -4.84
C GLY A 137 0.11 -8.66 -5.63
N ALA A 138 0.39 -8.90 -6.93
CA ALA A 138 1.45 -8.17 -7.61
C ALA A 138 1.17 -6.68 -7.83
N SER A 139 -0.10 -6.26 -7.94
CA SER A 139 -0.43 -4.84 -8.12
C SER A 139 -0.10 -4.01 -6.88
N GLY A 140 -0.43 -4.50 -5.69
CA GLY A 140 -0.08 -3.85 -4.43
C GLY A 140 1.44 -3.74 -4.25
N VAL A 141 2.17 -4.84 -4.47
CA VAL A 141 3.65 -4.85 -4.40
C VAL A 141 4.27 -3.85 -5.37
N ALA A 142 3.78 -3.77 -6.61
CA ALA A 142 4.28 -2.82 -7.61
C ALA A 142 4.14 -1.37 -7.13
N VAL A 143 3.00 -1.02 -6.55
CA VAL A 143 2.77 0.30 -5.95
C VAL A 143 3.73 0.55 -4.78
N LEU A 144 3.94 -0.42 -3.89
CA LEU A 144 4.83 -0.25 -2.76
C LEU A 144 6.30 -0.08 -3.19
N LEU A 145 6.75 -0.80 -4.22
CA LEU A 145 8.12 -0.66 -4.75
C LEU A 145 8.35 0.73 -5.39
N GLU A 146 7.37 1.26 -6.13
CA GLU A 146 7.47 2.61 -6.66
C GLU A 146 7.40 3.67 -5.55
N LEU A 147 6.58 3.48 -4.54
CA LEU A 147 6.58 4.34 -3.35
C LEU A 147 7.94 4.31 -2.62
N ALA A 148 8.60 3.16 -2.56
CA ALA A 148 9.93 3.04 -1.97
C ALA A 148 10.96 3.88 -2.74
N ARG A 149 10.95 3.81 -4.08
CA ARG A 149 11.79 4.66 -4.94
C ARG A 149 11.55 6.15 -4.71
N ILE A 150 10.29 6.55 -4.70
CA ILE A 150 9.89 7.95 -4.45
C ILE A 150 10.34 8.44 -3.07
N MET A 151 10.18 7.62 -2.03
CA MET A 151 10.58 7.98 -0.66
C MET A 151 12.10 8.08 -0.49
N ALA A 152 12.89 7.33 -1.28
CA ALA A 152 14.34 7.48 -1.31
C ALA A 152 14.76 8.82 -1.94
N GLU A 153 14.08 9.26 -2.99
CA GLU A 153 14.34 10.55 -3.66
C GLU A 153 13.80 11.74 -2.86
N THR A 154 12.66 11.55 -2.22
CA THR A 154 11.98 12.59 -1.43
C THR A 154 11.55 12.00 -0.08
N PRO A 155 12.46 12.02 0.93
CA PRO A 155 12.19 11.42 2.22
C PRO A 155 10.92 11.96 2.89
N PRO A 156 10.05 11.09 3.41
CA PRO A 156 8.82 11.51 4.07
C PRO A 156 9.13 12.23 5.41
N PRO A 157 8.33 13.24 5.80
CA PRO A 157 8.51 13.97 7.05
C PRO A 157 8.13 13.15 8.29
N ILE A 158 7.49 12.01 8.12
CA ILE A 158 7.08 11.06 9.16
C ILE A 158 7.69 9.69 8.85
N GLY A 159 7.66 8.78 9.80
CA GLY A 159 8.03 7.39 9.55
C GLY A 159 6.99 6.70 8.68
N VAL A 160 7.45 5.98 7.65
CA VAL A 160 6.60 5.17 6.79
C VAL A 160 7.14 3.74 6.77
N ASN A 161 6.25 2.78 7.02
CA ASN A 161 6.56 1.36 6.94
C ASN A 161 5.78 0.78 5.76
N LEU A 162 6.48 0.29 4.74
CA LEU A 162 5.89 -0.50 3.66
C LEU A 162 5.97 -1.96 4.05
N VAL A 163 4.82 -2.63 4.14
CA VAL A 163 4.74 -4.01 4.64
C VAL A 163 4.09 -4.90 3.59
N MET A 164 4.82 -5.92 3.16
CA MET A 164 4.35 -6.93 2.21
C MET A 164 4.08 -8.21 3.00
N PHE A 165 2.81 -8.54 3.18
CA PHE A 165 2.36 -9.71 3.93
C PHE A 165 2.44 -10.97 3.09
N ASP A 166 2.73 -12.09 3.74
CA ASP A 166 2.82 -13.41 3.13
C ASP A 166 1.66 -14.31 3.59
N GLY A 167 1.20 -15.18 2.70
CA GLY A 167 0.18 -16.16 3.04
C GLY A 167 -1.21 -15.54 3.28
N GLU A 168 -1.50 -14.42 2.64
CA GLU A 168 -2.85 -13.85 2.64
C GLU A 168 -3.81 -14.82 1.95
N ASP A 169 -3.45 -15.25 0.72
CA ASP A 169 -4.34 -15.94 -0.21
C ASP A 169 -4.26 -17.48 -0.10
N MET A 170 -3.82 -18.00 1.05
CA MET A 170 -3.81 -19.44 1.34
C MET A 170 -5.13 -19.94 1.93
N GLY A 171 -6.12 -19.09 2.05
CA GLY A 171 -7.34 -19.36 2.80
C GLY A 171 -8.31 -20.35 2.13
N ILE A 172 -9.18 -20.92 2.94
CA ILE A 172 -10.27 -21.80 2.54
C ILE A 172 -11.55 -20.98 2.44
N PRO A 173 -12.26 -20.96 1.30
CA PRO A 173 -13.49 -20.19 1.17
C PRO A 173 -14.50 -20.48 2.28
N GLY A 174 -14.94 -19.40 2.97
CA GLY A 174 -15.85 -19.48 4.11
C GLY A 174 -15.18 -19.65 5.47
N GLU A 175 -13.86 -19.77 5.55
CA GLU A 175 -13.07 -19.88 6.78
C GLU A 175 -12.07 -18.72 6.89
N ASN A 176 -12.56 -17.53 7.30
CA ASN A 176 -11.77 -16.30 7.31
C ASN A 176 -10.45 -16.38 8.11
N GLU A 177 -10.41 -17.23 9.14
CA GLU A 177 -9.20 -17.43 9.95
C GLU A 177 -8.07 -18.15 9.22
N THR A 178 -8.34 -18.72 8.06
CA THR A 178 -7.34 -19.37 7.20
C THR A 178 -6.69 -18.42 6.20
N TYR A 179 -7.21 -17.21 6.05
CA TYR A 179 -6.66 -16.11 5.24
C TYR A 179 -5.76 -15.20 6.08
N CYS A 180 -5.01 -14.33 5.42
CA CYS A 180 -4.26 -13.22 6.03
C CYS A 180 -3.25 -13.68 7.10
N GLN A 181 -2.49 -14.76 6.84
CA GLN A 181 -1.61 -15.35 7.85
C GLN A 181 -0.46 -14.43 8.23
N GLY A 182 0.10 -13.69 7.26
CA GLY A 182 1.16 -12.73 7.48
C GLY A 182 0.75 -11.58 8.38
N SER A 183 -0.35 -10.91 8.06
CA SER A 183 -0.86 -9.80 8.89
C SER A 183 -1.33 -10.26 10.28
N ARG A 184 -1.87 -11.49 10.39
CA ARG A 184 -2.18 -12.10 11.69
C ARG A 184 -0.94 -12.32 12.54
N PHE A 185 0.15 -12.81 11.93
CA PHE A 185 1.40 -13.01 12.63
C PHE A 185 2.05 -11.68 13.00
N PHE A 186 2.08 -10.73 12.07
CA PHE A 186 2.57 -9.37 12.30
C PHE A 186 1.83 -8.69 13.44
N ALA A 187 0.50 -8.72 13.44
CA ALA A 187 -0.33 -8.10 14.46
C ALA A 187 -0.12 -8.67 15.88
N LYS A 188 0.25 -9.95 15.98
CA LYS A 188 0.58 -10.62 17.26
C LYS A 188 2.01 -10.38 17.72
N HIS A 189 2.93 -10.09 16.79
CA HIS A 189 4.36 -10.05 17.04
C HIS A 189 5.00 -8.83 16.36
N LEU A 190 4.49 -7.63 16.63
CA LEU A 190 4.93 -6.39 15.99
C LEU A 190 6.46 -6.29 15.99
N PRO A 191 7.12 -6.33 14.81
CA PRO A 191 8.57 -6.19 14.72
C PRO A 191 9.03 -4.74 14.70
N ILE A 192 8.07 -3.80 14.62
CA ILE A 192 8.26 -2.36 14.53
C ILE A 192 7.40 -1.66 15.60
N PRO A 193 7.66 -0.40 15.95
CA PRO A 193 6.74 0.40 16.78
C PRO A 193 5.35 0.42 16.14
N MET A 194 4.31 0.36 16.97
CA MET A 194 2.92 0.35 16.50
C MET A 194 2.63 1.56 15.61
N PRO A 195 2.21 1.36 14.35
CA PRO A 195 1.81 2.44 13.47
C PRO A 195 0.54 3.14 13.98
N TYR A 196 0.45 4.44 13.72
CA TYR A 196 -0.74 5.23 14.06
C TYR A 196 -1.96 4.79 13.23
N GLU A 197 -1.72 4.46 11.97
CA GLU A 197 -2.74 3.99 11.02
C GLU A 197 -2.10 3.12 9.94
N ALA A 198 -2.93 2.36 9.22
CA ALA A 198 -2.52 1.54 8.10
C ALA A 198 -3.47 1.67 6.91
N ILE A 199 -2.90 1.60 5.71
CA ILE A 199 -3.62 1.52 4.44
C ILE A 199 -3.18 0.23 3.77
N ASN A 200 -4.11 -0.69 3.54
CA ASN A 200 -3.85 -1.91 2.78
C ASN A 200 -4.20 -1.68 1.30
N LEU A 201 -3.42 -2.24 0.40
CA LEU A 201 -3.61 -2.14 -1.05
C LEU A 201 -3.75 -3.55 -1.61
N ASP A 202 -4.95 -3.92 -1.96
CA ASP A 202 -5.23 -5.19 -2.61
C ASP A 202 -6.03 -4.97 -3.90
N MET A 203 -5.66 -5.69 -4.97
CA MET A 203 -6.29 -5.68 -6.29
C MET A 203 -6.45 -4.27 -6.90
N VAL A 204 -5.40 -3.45 -6.84
CA VAL A 204 -5.42 -2.04 -7.29
C VAL A 204 -5.03 -1.84 -8.75
N GLY A 205 -4.78 -2.92 -9.50
CA GLY A 205 -4.30 -2.89 -10.89
C GLY A 205 -5.38 -3.14 -11.96
N ASP A 206 -6.67 -3.05 -11.63
CA ASP A 206 -7.74 -3.30 -12.61
C ASP A 206 -7.86 -2.15 -13.62
N LYS A 207 -8.03 -2.51 -14.90
CA LYS A 207 -8.28 -1.54 -15.99
C LYS A 207 -9.52 -0.67 -15.76
N GLN A 208 -10.52 -1.19 -15.06
CA GLN A 208 -11.75 -0.50 -14.68
C GLN A 208 -11.84 -0.40 -13.16
N LEU A 209 -10.76 0.10 -12.56
CA LEU A 209 -10.65 0.22 -11.12
C LEU A 209 -11.86 0.94 -10.53
N HIS A 210 -12.50 0.30 -9.56
CA HIS A 210 -13.63 0.84 -8.82
C HIS A 210 -13.43 0.59 -7.33
N LEU A 211 -13.26 1.66 -6.57
CA LEU A 211 -12.94 1.67 -5.16
C LEU A 211 -14.12 2.24 -4.36
N PRO A 212 -15.18 1.47 -4.10
CA PRO A 212 -16.24 1.86 -3.19
C PRO A 212 -15.71 1.86 -1.76
N ILE A 213 -16.40 2.56 -0.85
CA ILE A 213 -16.04 2.49 0.56
C ILE A 213 -16.27 1.07 1.08
N GLU A 214 -15.21 0.43 1.56
CA GLU A 214 -15.26 -0.87 2.23
C GLU A 214 -15.80 -0.69 3.66
N LYS A 215 -16.65 -1.61 4.12
CA LYS A 215 -17.42 -1.42 5.37
C LYS A 215 -16.58 -1.59 6.64
N TYR A 216 -15.65 -2.54 6.69
CA TYR A 216 -14.74 -2.66 7.83
C TYR A 216 -13.81 -1.46 7.91
N SER A 217 -13.31 -0.97 6.78
CA SER A 217 -12.53 0.27 6.70
C SER A 217 -13.29 1.46 7.29
N LEU A 218 -14.58 1.58 6.93
CA LEU A 218 -15.43 2.64 7.47
C LEU A 218 -15.69 2.48 8.98
N GLU A 219 -15.72 1.26 9.49
CA GLU A 219 -15.86 0.96 10.92
C GLU A 219 -14.55 1.20 11.68
N PHE A 220 -13.42 0.76 11.14
CA PHE A 220 -12.12 0.76 11.83
C PHE A 220 -11.43 2.12 11.79
N HIS A 221 -11.56 2.85 10.67
CA HIS A 221 -10.96 4.17 10.52
C HIS A 221 -11.81 5.15 9.70
N PRO A 222 -13.01 5.55 10.20
CA PRO A 222 -13.96 6.36 9.43
C PRO A 222 -13.40 7.74 9.02
N GLU A 223 -12.48 8.30 9.79
CA GLU A 223 -11.90 9.62 9.50
C GLU A 223 -10.95 9.55 8.31
N LEU A 224 -10.08 8.55 8.25
CA LEU A 224 -9.16 8.32 7.14
C LEU A 224 -9.92 8.03 5.84
N VAL A 225 -10.92 7.13 5.89
CA VAL A 225 -11.80 6.84 4.74
C VAL A 225 -12.42 8.12 4.19
N ARG A 226 -13.07 8.92 5.04
CA ARG A 226 -13.72 10.16 4.60
C ARG A 226 -12.71 11.17 4.05
N TYR A 227 -11.53 11.24 4.65
CA TYR A 227 -10.47 12.14 4.20
C TYR A 227 -9.98 11.75 2.80
N LEU A 228 -9.61 10.48 2.58
CA LEU A 228 -9.05 10.00 1.32
C LEU A 228 -10.05 10.05 0.19
N TRP A 229 -11.25 9.49 0.36
CA TRP A 229 -12.30 9.49 -0.67
C TRP A 229 -12.73 10.91 -1.06
N LYS A 230 -12.87 11.81 -0.06
CA LYS A 230 -13.16 13.23 -0.34
C LYS A 230 -12.01 13.92 -1.08
N ARG A 231 -10.74 13.57 -0.75
CA ARG A 231 -9.58 14.12 -1.44
C ARG A 231 -9.51 13.60 -2.88
N ALA A 232 -9.68 12.31 -3.10
CA ALA A 232 -9.74 11.68 -4.42
C ALA A 232 -10.82 12.32 -5.29
N SER A 233 -12.03 12.50 -4.77
CA SER A 233 -13.13 13.21 -5.46
C SER A 233 -12.74 14.65 -5.86
N LYS A 234 -12.04 15.41 -4.99
CA LYS A 234 -11.56 16.75 -5.33
C LYS A 234 -10.48 16.75 -6.41
N MET A 235 -9.74 15.66 -6.53
CA MET A 235 -8.72 15.47 -7.57
C MET A 235 -9.32 14.97 -8.89
N GLY A 236 -10.62 14.66 -8.93
CA GLY A 236 -11.31 14.12 -10.11
C GLY A 236 -11.01 12.65 -10.38
N LEU A 237 -10.65 11.88 -9.34
CA LEU A 237 -10.37 10.45 -9.43
C LEU A 237 -11.69 9.67 -9.32
N ASP A 238 -12.31 9.38 -10.46
CA ASP A 238 -13.64 8.76 -10.54
C ASP A 238 -13.69 7.30 -10.06
N ALA A 239 -12.53 6.64 -9.92
CA ALA A 239 -12.45 5.30 -9.36
C ALA A 239 -12.93 5.23 -7.89
N PHE A 240 -12.81 6.32 -7.13
CA PHE A 240 -13.21 6.39 -5.73
C PHE A 240 -14.70 6.70 -5.57
N ASP A 241 -15.49 5.68 -5.25
CA ASP A 241 -16.95 5.82 -5.02
C ASP A 241 -17.24 6.00 -3.53
N MET A 242 -17.93 7.10 -3.18
CA MET A 242 -18.31 7.45 -1.81
C MET A 242 -19.38 6.50 -1.20
N THR A 243 -19.87 5.53 -1.96
CA THR A 243 -20.94 4.63 -1.55
C THR A 243 -20.37 3.41 -0.78
N PRO A 244 -20.76 3.15 0.46
CA PRO A 244 -20.37 1.93 1.16
C PRO A 244 -21.01 0.70 0.51
N GLN A 245 -20.21 -0.31 0.11
CA GLN A 245 -20.74 -1.46 -0.62
C GLN A 245 -20.45 -2.78 0.07
N TYR A 246 -19.19 -3.19 0.14
CA TYR A 246 -18.79 -4.53 0.56
C TYR A 246 -18.23 -4.54 1.99
N ALA A 247 -18.23 -5.70 2.62
CA ALA A 247 -17.41 -6.01 3.78
C ALA A 247 -16.44 -7.10 3.32
N ILE A 248 -15.19 -6.74 3.17
CA ILE A 248 -14.13 -7.60 2.65
C ILE A 248 -13.25 -8.01 3.83
N TYR A 249 -13.03 -9.33 3.99
CA TYR A 249 -12.08 -9.81 4.97
C TYR A 249 -10.71 -9.88 4.32
N ASP A 250 -9.78 -9.02 4.76
CA ASP A 250 -8.46 -8.83 4.20
C ASP A 250 -7.46 -8.42 5.31
N ASP A 251 -6.20 -8.20 5.00
CA ASP A 251 -5.10 -7.93 5.94
C ASP A 251 -5.37 -6.76 6.91
N HIS A 252 -6.15 -5.76 6.52
CA HIS A 252 -6.57 -4.68 7.41
C HIS A 252 -7.42 -5.17 8.61
N VAL A 253 -8.15 -6.29 8.45
CA VAL A 253 -8.99 -6.82 9.53
C VAL A 253 -8.15 -7.38 10.69
N PRO A 254 -7.16 -8.27 10.48
CA PRO A 254 -6.24 -8.67 11.54
C PRO A 254 -5.46 -7.52 12.17
N LEU A 255 -5.03 -6.54 11.39
CA LEU A 255 -4.32 -5.37 11.91
C LEU A 255 -5.15 -4.63 12.96
N TYR A 256 -6.43 -4.41 12.68
CA TYR A 256 -7.32 -3.76 13.63
C TYR A 256 -7.74 -4.69 14.78
N THR A 257 -8.23 -5.88 14.46
CA THR A 257 -8.88 -6.75 15.47
C THR A 257 -7.89 -7.40 16.43
N ILE A 258 -6.63 -7.57 16.04
CA ILE A 258 -5.59 -8.21 16.86
C ILE A 258 -4.67 -7.17 17.49
N ALA A 259 -4.14 -6.22 16.71
CA ALA A 259 -3.18 -5.23 17.20
C ALA A 259 -3.82 -3.88 17.60
N GLY A 260 -5.07 -3.62 17.20
CA GLY A 260 -5.72 -2.33 17.43
C GLY A 260 -5.19 -1.21 16.54
N ILE A 261 -4.55 -1.55 15.40
CA ILE A 261 -4.07 -0.57 14.42
C ILE A 261 -5.26 -0.12 13.58
N PRO A 262 -5.68 1.16 13.63
CA PRO A 262 -6.71 1.68 12.75
C PRO A 262 -6.31 1.50 11.30
N SER A 263 -7.09 0.74 10.51
CA SER A 263 -6.69 0.31 9.17
C SER A 263 -7.85 0.32 8.18
N ILE A 264 -7.51 0.55 6.92
CA ILE A 264 -8.43 0.57 5.78
C ILE A 264 -7.90 -0.29 4.65
N ASN A 265 -8.80 -0.70 3.75
CA ASN A 265 -8.51 -1.42 2.52
C ASN A 265 -9.11 -0.68 1.31
#